data_c4fc33baceacc8c88016c551ac2aaa42
#
_entry.id   c4fc33baceacc8c88016c551ac2aaa42
#
_cell.length_a   1.000
_cell.length_b   1.000
_cell.length_c   1.000
_cell.angle_alpha   90.00
_cell.angle_beta   90.00
_cell.angle_gamma   90.00
#
_symmetry.space_group_name_H-M   'P 1'
#
loop_
_entity.id
_entity.type
_entity.pdbx_description
1 polymer ?
#
loop_
_entity_poly.entity_id
_entity_poly.type
_entity_poly.pdbx_seq_one_letter_code
_entity_poly.pdbx_strand_id
1 'polypeptide(L)'
;MTSSVVACIVDLVGSRRQGDRGAVQRALDVALAHVNEVAPGLEPLAPTVGDECQGVFPDVATALRASLLLRLALPGELDCRVGLGAGTVEDVGAGPYGRLQDGPAWWAARDAIVEAKRRESGRHRSLRSWYAVGDDAHDALPADVVNAYLLCRDQLVAGMNDRARRILAGVLEGRTQVQIAQDEQVSQSAVSQSLQRSGAVAVVGAAELLEAR
;
A
#
# COMPACT_ATOMS: atom_id res chain seq x y z
N MET A 1 -20.64 14.69 13.13
CA MET A 1 -19.32 14.93 12.51
C MET A 1 -18.99 13.65 11.77
N THR A 2 -18.86 13.70 10.46
CA THR A 2 -18.37 12.56 9.65
C THR A 2 -16.89 12.34 10.02
N SER A 3 -16.55 11.13 10.47
CA SER A 3 -15.16 10.75 10.75
C SER A 3 -14.35 10.79 9.47
N SER A 4 -13.12 11.30 9.53
CA SER A 4 -12.21 11.25 8.40
C SER A 4 -11.88 9.79 8.05
N VAL A 5 -11.81 9.50 6.77
CA VAL A 5 -11.38 8.21 6.21
C VAL A 5 -10.14 8.40 5.35
N VAL A 6 -9.56 7.34 4.82
CA VAL A 6 -8.43 7.42 3.90
C VAL A 6 -8.78 6.78 2.55
N ALA A 7 -8.88 7.62 1.52
CA ALA A 7 -8.96 7.16 0.15
C ALA A 7 -7.59 6.69 -0.35
N CYS A 8 -7.58 5.63 -1.13
CA CYS A 8 -6.38 5.04 -1.71
C CYS A 8 -6.53 4.93 -3.22
N ILE A 9 -5.57 5.48 -3.95
CA ILE A 9 -5.43 5.35 -5.40
C ILE A 9 -4.12 4.62 -5.67
N VAL A 10 -4.20 3.56 -6.48
CA VAL A 10 -3.06 2.74 -6.87
C VAL A 10 -2.91 2.77 -8.39
N ASP A 11 -1.68 2.91 -8.89
CA ASP A 11 -1.30 2.87 -10.30
C ASP A 11 -0.16 1.87 -10.50
N LEU A 12 -0.28 0.94 -11.45
CA LEU A 12 0.77 -0.04 -11.73
C LEU A 12 1.96 0.61 -12.43
N VAL A 13 3.15 0.36 -11.91
CA VAL A 13 4.40 0.83 -12.50
C VAL A 13 4.90 -0.19 -13.51
N GLY A 14 5.13 0.27 -14.75
CA GLY A 14 5.74 -0.57 -15.78
C GLY A 14 4.76 -1.51 -16.50
N SER A 15 3.46 -1.47 -16.21
CA SER A 15 2.42 -2.31 -16.83
C SER A 15 2.48 -2.31 -18.37
N ARG A 16 2.81 -1.17 -18.98
CA ARG A 16 2.91 -1.02 -20.44
C ARG A 16 4.14 -1.67 -21.06
N ARG A 17 5.15 -2.04 -20.28
CA ARG A 17 6.39 -2.68 -20.74
C ARG A 17 6.28 -4.22 -20.77
N GLN A 18 5.27 -4.76 -20.10
CA GLN A 18 5.05 -6.19 -20.04
C GLN A 18 4.21 -6.65 -21.25
N GLY A 19 4.72 -7.61 -22.03
CA GLY A 19 4.10 -8.06 -23.29
C GLY A 19 2.75 -8.76 -23.09
N ASP A 20 2.51 -9.41 -21.94
CA ASP A 20 1.24 -10.09 -21.62
C ASP A 20 0.43 -9.29 -20.59
N ARG A 21 -0.45 -8.41 -21.09
CA ARG A 21 -1.38 -7.65 -20.26
C ARG A 21 -2.34 -8.54 -19.47
N GLY A 22 -2.73 -9.70 -20.04
CA GLY A 22 -3.62 -10.62 -19.33
C GLY A 22 -2.95 -11.25 -18.11
N ALA A 23 -1.65 -11.57 -18.20
CA ALA A 23 -0.91 -12.07 -17.04
C ALA A 23 -0.75 -10.99 -15.96
N VAL A 24 -0.49 -9.74 -16.34
CA VAL A 24 -0.43 -8.61 -15.41
C VAL A 24 -1.77 -8.43 -14.68
N GLN A 25 -2.89 -8.46 -15.42
CA GLN A 25 -4.21 -8.32 -14.82
C GLN A 25 -4.52 -9.46 -13.84
N ARG A 26 -4.27 -10.72 -14.23
CA ARG A 26 -4.47 -11.85 -13.31
C ARG A 26 -3.63 -11.77 -12.05
N ALA A 27 -2.37 -11.33 -12.17
CA ALA A 27 -1.50 -11.14 -11.02
C ALA A 27 -2.02 -10.04 -10.08
N LEU A 28 -2.52 -8.94 -10.63
CA LEU A 28 -3.15 -7.87 -9.88
C LEU A 28 -4.43 -8.35 -9.18
N ASP A 29 -5.30 -9.07 -9.88
CA ASP A 29 -6.56 -9.58 -9.32
C ASP A 29 -6.31 -10.52 -8.14
N VAL A 30 -5.30 -11.40 -8.23
CA VAL A 30 -4.88 -12.28 -7.13
C VAL A 30 -4.35 -11.47 -5.95
N ALA A 31 -3.50 -10.47 -6.21
CA ALA A 31 -2.94 -9.63 -5.16
C ALA A 31 -4.02 -8.79 -4.45
N LEU A 32 -4.97 -8.23 -5.20
CA LEU A 32 -6.10 -7.47 -4.65
C LEU A 32 -7.02 -8.35 -3.80
N ALA A 33 -7.37 -9.55 -4.29
CA ALA A 33 -8.21 -10.48 -3.54
C ALA A 33 -7.56 -10.85 -2.20
N HIS A 34 -6.26 -11.17 -2.22
CA HIS A 34 -5.50 -11.48 -1.00
C HIS A 34 -5.44 -10.29 -0.02
N VAL A 35 -5.13 -9.09 -0.50
CA VAL A 35 -5.04 -7.90 0.37
C VAL A 35 -6.39 -7.54 0.97
N ASN A 36 -7.46 -7.61 0.20
CA ASN A 36 -8.81 -7.34 0.70
C ASN A 36 -9.27 -8.35 1.77
N GLU A 37 -8.72 -9.58 1.77
CA GLU A 37 -8.96 -10.57 2.81
C GLU A 37 -8.19 -10.26 4.10
N VAL A 38 -6.89 -9.91 3.99
CA VAL A 38 -6.01 -9.78 5.16
C VAL A 38 -5.91 -8.37 5.74
N ALA A 39 -6.32 -7.36 4.98
CA ALA A 39 -6.35 -5.95 5.37
C ALA A 39 -7.58 -5.26 4.77
N PRO A 40 -8.81 -5.63 5.21
CA PRO A 40 -10.04 -5.12 4.63
C PRO A 40 -10.21 -3.62 4.83
N GLY A 41 -10.63 -2.92 3.77
CA GLY A 41 -11.06 -1.52 3.81
C GLY A 41 -12.56 -1.38 4.09
N LEU A 42 -13.01 -0.14 4.24
CA LEU A 42 -14.43 0.21 4.22
C LEU A 42 -15.02 -0.04 2.81
N GLU A 43 -14.24 0.31 1.79
CA GLU A 43 -14.46 -0.11 0.41
C GLU A 43 -13.20 -0.88 -0.03
N PRO A 44 -13.36 -2.10 -0.58
CA PRO A 44 -12.22 -2.92 -0.96
C PRO A 44 -11.42 -2.25 -2.09
N LEU A 45 -10.12 -2.52 -2.14
CA LEU A 45 -9.30 -2.18 -3.30
C LEU A 45 -9.84 -2.90 -4.53
N ALA A 46 -10.30 -2.15 -5.52
CA ALA A 46 -10.89 -2.68 -6.74
C ALA A 46 -10.36 -1.95 -7.98
N PRO A 47 -10.21 -2.65 -9.11
CA PRO A 47 -9.87 -2.02 -10.37
C PRO A 47 -10.92 -1.00 -10.80
N THR A 48 -10.49 0.11 -11.38
CA THR A 48 -11.35 1.12 -11.97
C THR A 48 -11.13 1.19 -13.49
N VAL A 49 -10.53 2.26 -13.99
CA VAL A 49 -10.26 2.42 -15.41
C VAL A 49 -8.77 2.21 -15.69
N GLY A 50 -8.45 1.35 -16.65
CA GLY A 50 -7.06 1.09 -17.06
C GLY A 50 -6.31 0.22 -16.06
N ASP A 51 -5.20 0.72 -15.54
CA ASP A 51 -4.31 0.08 -14.55
C ASP A 51 -4.41 0.72 -13.15
N GLU A 52 -5.47 1.51 -12.92
CA GLU A 52 -5.75 2.15 -11.64
C GLU A 52 -6.69 1.29 -10.78
N CYS A 53 -6.39 1.21 -9.48
CA CYS A 53 -7.27 0.64 -8.46
C CYS A 53 -7.58 1.69 -7.40
N GLN A 54 -8.75 1.56 -6.78
CA GLN A 54 -9.22 2.48 -5.75
C GLN A 54 -9.81 1.71 -4.57
N GLY A 55 -9.76 2.29 -3.37
CA GLY A 55 -10.36 1.76 -2.16
C GLY A 55 -10.44 2.81 -1.05
N VAL A 56 -11.18 2.53 0.01
CA VAL A 56 -11.32 3.44 1.16
C VAL A 56 -11.05 2.66 2.44
N PHE A 57 -10.28 3.25 3.34
CA PHE A 57 -9.87 2.66 4.61
C PHE A 57 -10.32 3.52 5.79
N PRO A 58 -10.56 2.90 6.98
CA PRO A 58 -11.03 3.63 8.15
C PRO A 58 -10.00 4.64 8.67
N ASP A 59 -8.70 4.36 8.50
CA ASP A 59 -7.61 5.15 9.02
C ASP A 59 -6.32 4.98 8.19
N VAL A 60 -5.31 5.80 8.49
CA VAL A 60 -4.06 5.82 7.76
C VAL A 60 -3.21 4.56 8.02
N ALA A 61 -3.27 3.97 9.21
CA ALA A 61 -2.48 2.78 9.55
C ALA A 61 -2.94 1.58 8.71
N THR A 62 -4.27 1.36 8.64
CA THR A 62 -4.88 0.32 7.80
C THR A 62 -4.57 0.54 6.32
N ALA A 63 -4.66 1.77 5.82
CA ALA A 63 -4.33 2.11 4.43
C ALA A 63 -2.83 1.87 4.12
N LEU A 64 -1.94 2.24 5.04
CA LEU A 64 -0.50 2.01 4.90
C LEU A 64 -0.15 0.53 4.87
N ARG A 65 -0.80 -0.28 5.73
CA ARG A 65 -0.65 -1.73 5.76
C ARG A 65 -1.15 -2.38 4.47
N ALA A 66 -2.38 -2.08 4.04
CA ALA A 66 -2.97 -2.61 2.81
C ALA A 66 -2.13 -2.26 1.57
N SER A 67 -1.69 -1.00 1.45
CA SER A 67 -0.85 -0.54 0.34
C SER A 67 0.51 -1.24 0.29
N LEU A 68 1.11 -1.51 1.45
CA LEU A 68 2.37 -2.24 1.53
C LEU A 68 2.19 -3.72 1.17
N LEU A 69 1.16 -4.37 1.71
CA LEU A 69 0.84 -5.77 1.39
C LEU A 69 0.57 -5.95 -0.10
N LEU A 70 -0.17 -5.02 -0.74
CA LEU A 70 -0.38 -5.06 -2.19
C LEU A 70 0.95 -5.01 -2.95
N ARG A 71 1.82 -4.08 -2.59
CA ARG A 71 3.15 -3.96 -3.22
C ARG A 71 4.00 -5.22 -3.03
N LEU A 72 3.92 -5.87 -1.87
CA LEU A 72 4.66 -7.10 -1.57
C LEU A 72 4.09 -8.34 -2.27
N ALA A 73 2.77 -8.35 -2.54
CA ALA A 73 2.07 -9.45 -3.21
C ALA A 73 2.26 -9.44 -4.73
N LEU A 74 2.63 -8.29 -5.33
CA LEU A 74 2.89 -8.21 -6.77
C LEU A 74 4.13 -9.02 -7.14
N PRO A 75 4.06 -9.91 -8.15
CA PRO A 75 5.16 -10.80 -8.52
C PRO A 75 6.20 -10.09 -9.40
N GLY A 76 7.46 -10.54 -9.26
CA GLY A 76 8.55 -10.21 -10.16
C GLY A 76 8.86 -8.73 -10.25
N GLU A 77 8.84 -8.20 -11.47
CA GLU A 77 9.14 -6.78 -11.76
C GLU A 77 7.91 -5.86 -11.70
N LEU A 78 6.74 -6.40 -11.34
CA LEU A 78 5.56 -5.56 -11.11
C LEU A 78 5.73 -4.78 -9.82
N ASP A 79 5.44 -3.50 -9.88
CA ASP A 79 5.40 -2.61 -8.72
C ASP A 79 4.17 -1.68 -8.85
N CYS A 80 3.80 -1.03 -7.79
CA CYS A 80 2.70 -0.08 -7.80
C CYS A 80 3.10 1.24 -7.14
N ARG A 81 2.41 2.29 -7.57
CA ARG A 81 2.47 3.61 -6.93
C ARG A 81 1.16 3.86 -6.21
N VAL A 82 1.24 4.45 -5.04
CA VAL A 82 0.10 4.63 -4.14
C VAL A 82 -0.01 6.09 -3.70
N GLY A 83 -1.18 6.66 -3.86
CA GLY A 83 -1.58 7.92 -3.24
C GLY A 83 -2.61 7.66 -2.15
N LEU A 84 -2.36 8.15 -0.95
CA LEU A 84 -3.25 8.07 0.20
C LEU A 84 -3.74 9.47 0.55
N GLY A 85 -5.04 9.64 0.72
CA GLY A 85 -5.64 10.93 1.06
C GLY A 85 -6.61 10.83 2.23
N ALA A 86 -6.33 11.54 3.33
CA ALA A 86 -7.26 11.65 4.46
C ALA A 86 -8.28 12.76 4.20
N GLY A 87 -9.54 12.52 4.57
CA GLY A 87 -10.64 13.46 4.42
C GLY A 87 -11.99 12.78 4.49
N THR A 88 -13.03 13.50 4.14
CA THR A 88 -14.35 12.92 3.96
C THR A 88 -14.52 12.35 2.54
N VAL A 89 -15.41 11.37 2.43
CA VAL A 89 -15.87 10.77 1.18
C VAL A 89 -17.38 10.93 1.09
N GLU A 90 -17.87 11.37 -0.05
CA GLU A 90 -19.30 11.54 -0.35
C GLU A 90 -19.72 10.55 -1.43
N ASP A 91 -20.88 9.92 -1.24
CA ASP A 91 -21.51 9.10 -2.27
C ASP A 91 -22.29 10.03 -3.22
N VAL A 92 -21.86 10.11 -4.47
CA VAL A 92 -22.49 10.97 -5.48
C VAL A 92 -23.35 10.18 -6.48
N GLY A 93 -23.50 8.87 -6.27
CA GLY A 93 -24.36 8.02 -7.08
C GLY A 93 -23.80 6.67 -7.47
N ALA A 94 -24.35 6.07 -8.52
CA ALA A 94 -23.90 4.81 -9.09
C ALA A 94 -23.16 5.03 -10.41
N GLY A 95 -22.01 4.43 -10.55
CA GLY A 95 -21.20 4.43 -11.76
C GLY A 95 -21.10 3.04 -12.39
N PRO A 96 -20.48 2.90 -13.55
CA PRO A 96 -20.34 1.63 -14.25
C PRO A 96 -19.43 0.61 -13.51
N TYR A 97 -18.65 1.06 -12.54
CA TYR A 97 -17.71 0.24 -11.75
C TYR A 97 -18.11 0.14 -10.26
N GLY A 98 -19.35 0.51 -9.91
CA GLY A 98 -19.83 0.50 -8.54
C GLY A 98 -20.32 1.89 -8.07
N ARG A 99 -20.16 2.17 -6.78
CA ARG A 99 -20.50 3.48 -6.21
C ARG A 99 -19.59 4.56 -6.78
N LEU A 100 -20.19 5.67 -7.17
CA LEU A 100 -19.46 6.86 -7.56
C LEU A 100 -19.25 7.73 -6.33
N GLN A 101 -18.01 7.96 -5.97
CA GLN A 101 -17.62 8.73 -4.79
C GLN A 101 -16.77 9.94 -5.19
N ASP A 102 -16.89 11.00 -4.40
CA ASP A 102 -16.08 12.22 -4.52
C ASP A 102 -15.74 12.75 -3.12
N GLY A 103 -14.98 13.82 -3.03
CA GLY A 103 -14.69 14.50 -1.78
C GLY A 103 -13.22 14.70 -1.48
N PRO A 104 -12.92 15.43 -0.38
CA PRO A 104 -11.57 15.84 0.01
C PRO A 104 -10.56 14.69 0.12
N ALA A 105 -10.97 13.51 0.59
CA ALA A 105 -10.10 12.33 0.65
C ALA A 105 -9.62 11.90 -0.74
N TRP A 106 -10.50 11.89 -1.74
CA TRP A 106 -10.17 11.52 -3.12
C TRP A 106 -9.28 12.56 -3.80
N TRP A 107 -9.53 13.86 -3.55
CA TRP A 107 -8.68 14.92 -4.08
C TRP A 107 -7.27 14.85 -3.48
N ALA A 108 -7.17 14.69 -2.15
CA ALA A 108 -5.89 14.50 -1.48
C ALA A 108 -5.15 13.24 -1.97
N ALA A 109 -5.84 12.11 -2.17
CA ALA A 109 -5.24 10.89 -2.71
C ALA A 109 -4.72 11.10 -4.15
N ARG A 110 -5.44 11.86 -4.98
CA ARG A 110 -5.01 12.21 -6.34
C ARG A 110 -3.75 13.08 -6.32
N ASP A 111 -3.71 14.08 -5.47
CA ASP A 111 -2.52 14.92 -5.28
C ASP A 111 -1.33 14.10 -4.78
N ALA A 112 -1.58 13.19 -3.84
CA ALA A 112 -0.56 12.32 -3.27
C ALA A 112 0.07 11.40 -4.34
N ILE A 113 -0.71 10.75 -5.21
CA ILE A 113 -0.15 9.86 -6.23
C ILE A 113 0.62 10.64 -7.31
N VAL A 114 0.19 11.84 -7.65
CA VAL A 114 0.92 12.75 -8.55
C VAL A 114 2.26 13.15 -7.94
N GLU A 115 2.26 13.50 -6.65
CA GLU A 115 3.48 13.87 -5.92
C GLU A 115 4.44 12.67 -5.77
N ALA A 116 3.94 11.47 -5.49
CA ALA A 116 4.74 10.26 -5.48
C ALA A 116 5.47 10.05 -6.81
N LYS A 117 4.75 10.19 -7.93
CA LYS A 117 5.32 10.09 -9.29
C LYS A 117 6.37 11.16 -9.56
N ARG A 118 6.13 12.39 -9.15
CA ARG A 118 7.07 13.50 -9.30
C ARG A 118 8.37 13.25 -8.54
N ARG A 119 8.29 12.77 -7.28
CA ARG A 119 9.45 12.50 -6.42
C ARG A 119 10.25 11.30 -6.90
N GLU A 120 9.57 10.24 -7.36
CA GLU A 120 10.18 9.06 -7.95
C GLU A 120 11.04 9.42 -9.18
N SER A 121 10.54 10.28 -10.07
CA SER A 121 11.28 10.72 -11.25
C SER A 121 12.50 11.58 -10.94
N GLY A 122 12.59 12.11 -9.72
CA GLY A 122 13.70 12.94 -9.23
C GLY A 122 14.70 12.18 -8.35
N ARG A 123 14.84 12.68 -7.11
CA ARG A 123 15.85 12.20 -6.13
C ARG A 123 15.47 10.84 -5.49
N HIS A 124 14.18 10.55 -5.35
CA HIS A 124 13.66 9.44 -4.53
C HIS A 124 13.15 8.28 -5.40
N ARG A 125 14.02 7.65 -6.18
CA ARG A 125 13.66 6.62 -7.18
C ARG A 125 12.96 5.38 -6.63
N SER A 126 13.16 5.07 -5.35
CA SER A 126 12.50 3.97 -4.63
C SER A 126 11.12 4.32 -4.10
N LEU A 127 10.77 5.61 -4.04
CA LEU A 127 9.49 6.07 -3.51
C LEU A 127 8.33 5.54 -4.36
N ARG A 128 7.35 4.98 -3.70
CA ARG A 128 6.15 4.43 -4.33
C ARG A 128 4.87 4.98 -3.71
N SER A 129 4.95 5.50 -2.49
CA SER A 129 3.76 5.92 -1.77
C SER A 129 3.91 7.34 -1.26
N TRP A 130 2.80 8.08 -1.28
CA TRP A 130 2.71 9.42 -0.70
C TRP A 130 1.36 9.61 -0.03
N TYR A 131 1.33 10.44 0.99
CA TYR A 131 0.14 10.75 1.77
C TYR A 131 -0.11 12.25 1.78
N ALA A 132 -1.37 12.65 1.63
CA ALA A 132 -1.84 14.01 1.74
C ALA A 132 -3.08 14.08 2.65
N VAL A 133 -3.35 15.27 3.17
CA VAL A 133 -4.47 15.54 4.09
C VAL A 133 -5.37 16.56 3.43
N GLY A 134 -6.65 16.24 3.32
CA GLY A 134 -7.68 17.16 2.88
C GLY A 134 -8.00 18.23 3.93
N ASP A 135 -8.53 19.34 3.50
CA ASP A 135 -8.76 20.52 4.37
C ASP A 135 -9.75 20.25 5.52
N ASP A 136 -10.56 19.21 5.42
CA ASP A 136 -11.56 18.81 6.42
C ASP A 136 -11.11 17.69 7.38
N ALA A 137 -9.92 17.17 7.22
CA ALA A 137 -9.38 16.06 8.03
C ALA A 137 -8.59 16.56 9.24
N HIS A 138 -9.27 17.18 10.19
CA HIS A 138 -8.65 17.83 11.36
C HIS A 138 -8.03 16.87 12.37
N ASP A 139 -8.43 15.60 12.37
CA ASP A 139 -7.95 14.51 13.22
C ASP A 139 -6.92 13.59 12.52
N ALA A 140 -6.55 13.92 11.28
CA ALA A 140 -5.58 13.14 10.51
C ALA A 140 -4.15 13.29 11.07
N LEU A 141 -3.34 12.25 10.88
CA LEU A 141 -1.91 12.34 11.16
C LEU A 141 -1.24 13.39 10.26
N PRO A 142 -0.25 14.16 10.79
CA PRO A 142 0.49 15.12 9.97
C PRO A 142 1.16 14.47 8.77
N ALA A 143 0.97 15.06 7.59
CA ALA A 143 1.44 14.50 6.33
C ALA A 143 2.97 14.35 6.27
N ASP A 144 3.71 15.27 6.87
CA ASP A 144 5.17 15.22 6.94
C ASP A 144 5.68 14.01 7.73
N VAL A 145 5.02 13.67 8.85
CA VAL A 145 5.35 12.51 9.69
C VAL A 145 5.11 11.21 8.92
N VAL A 146 3.94 11.06 8.30
CA VAL A 146 3.60 9.86 7.51
C VAL A 146 4.53 9.74 6.30
N ASN A 147 4.82 10.83 5.60
CA ASN A 147 5.69 10.84 4.44
C ASN A 147 7.16 10.59 4.78
N ALA A 148 7.63 10.99 5.95
CA ALA A 148 8.96 10.62 6.45
C ALA A 148 9.07 9.09 6.62
N TYR A 149 8.04 8.45 7.20
CA TYR A 149 7.95 6.98 7.26
C TYR A 149 7.94 6.36 5.86
N LEU A 150 7.11 6.85 4.93
CA LEU A 150 6.98 6.33 3.58
C LEU A 150 8.29 6.39 2.79
N LEU A 151 9.07 7.47 2.92
CA LEU A 151 10.39 7.60 2.32
C LEU A 151 11.35 6.50 2.81
N CYS A 152 11.41 6.26 4.12
CA CYS A 152 12.26 5.21 4.71
C CYS A 152 11.77 3.81 4.35
N ARG A 153 10.47 3.54 4.48
CA ARG A 153 9.82 2.26 4.17
C ARG A 153 10.08 1.85 2.72
N ASP A 154 9.79 2.74 1.79
CA ASP A 154 9.90 2.43 0.36
C ASP A 154 11.35 2.21 -0.08
N GLN A 155 12.31 2.92 0.54
CA GLN A 155 13.74 2.68 0.31
C GLN A 155 14.16 1.29 0.80
N LEU A 156 13.73 0.87 2.00
CA LEU A 156 14.04 -0.45 2.55
C LEU A 156 13.43 -1.57 1.69
N VAL A 157 12.14 -1.44 1.35
CA VAL A 157 11.42 -2.43 0.55
C VAL A 157 12.00 -2.58 -0.86
N ALA A 158 12.44 -1.47 -1.48
CA ALA A 158 13.08 -1.51 -2.79
C ALA A 158 14.43 -2.28 -2.79
N GLY A 159 15.12 -2.34 -1.64
CA GLY A 159 16.35 -3.12 -1.46
C GLY A 159 16.14 -4.59 -1.13
N MET A 160 14.90 -5.05 -0.91
CA MET A 160 14.59 -6.43 -0.54
C MET A 160 14.55 -7.33 -1.76
N ASN A 161 15.14 -8.53 -1.65
CA ASN A 161 14.90 -9.62 -2.60
C ASN A 161 13.52 -10.26 -2.35
N ASP A 162 13.07 -11.12 -3.28
CA ASP A 162 11.73 -11.72 -3.25
C ASP A 162 11.47 -12.49 -1.95
N ARG A 163 12.44 -13.23 -1.43
CA ARG A 163 12.28 -13.95 -0.16
C ARG A 163 12.10 -12.99 1.02
N ALA A 164 12.89 -11.92 1.09
CA ALA A 164 12.74 -10.94 2.16
C ALA A 164 11.38 -10.23 2.10
N ARG A 165 10.87 -9.96 0.89
CA ARG A 165 9.52 -9.40 0.68
C ARG A 165 8.43 -10.34 1.15
N ARG A 166 8.49 -11.67 0.82
CA ARG A 166 7.52 -12.65 1.31
C ARG A 166 7.58 -12.84 2.82
N ILE A 167 8.78 -12.84 3.41
CA ILE A 167 8.95 -12.89 4.87
C ILE A 167 8.33 -11.67 5.54
N LEU A 168 8.57 -10.46 5.02
CA LEU A 168 7.95 -9.23 5.52
C LEU A 168 6.42 -9.30 5.41
N ALA A 169 5.89 -9.72 4.27
CA ALA A 169 4.45 -9.89 4.08
C ALA A 169 3.85 -10.84 5.12
N GLY A 170 4.47 -12.02 5.32
CA GLY A 170 4.01 -12.97 6.32
C GLY A 170 3.98 -12.41 7.75
N VAL A 171 4.97 -11.59 8.14
CA VAL A 171 4.95 -10.94 9.46
C VAL A 171 3.84 -9.90 9.56
N LEU A 172 3.65 -9.07 8.52
CA LEU A 172 2.57 -8.10 8.46
C LEU A 172 1.18 -8.75 8.46
N GLU A 173 1.05 -9.99 7.98
CA GLU A 173 -0.16 -10.81 8.05
C GLU A 173 -0.39 -11.46 9.42
N GLY A 174 0.51 -11.24 10.37
CA GLY A 174 0.43 -11.82 11.72
C GLY A 174 0.94 -13.26 11.83
N ARG A 175 1.63 -13.78 10.80
CA ARG A 175 2.19 -15.13 10.82
C ARG A 175 3.44 -15.20 11.70
N THR A 176 3.58 -16.30 12.44
CA THR A 176 4.76 -16.54 13.28
C THR A 176 6.00 -16.84 12.41
N GLN A 177 7.19 -16.53 12.91
CA GLN A 177 8.43 -16.86 12.22
C GLN A 177 8.59 -18.37 11.95
N VAL A 178 7.98 -19.23 12.76
CA VAL A 178 7.97 -20.68 12.55
C VAL A 178 7.12 -21.05 11.33
N GLN A 179 5.92 -20.48 11.19
CA GLN A 179 5.06 -20.70 10.04
C GLN A 179 5.75 -20.18 8.75
N ILE A 180 6.30 -18.97 8.79
CA ILE A 180 7.04 -18.38 7.64
C ILE A 180 8.24 -19.27 7.26
N ALA A 181 8.98 -19.81 8.25
CA ALA A 181 10.12 -20.70 8.02
C ALA A 181 9.71 -22.00 7.29
N GLN A 182 8.55 -22.55 7.65
CA GLN A 182 7.98 -23.73 7.00
C GLN A 182 7.63 -23.44 5.54
N ASP A 183 6.93 -22.33 5.28
CA ASP A 183 6.50 -21.95 3.92
C ASP A 183 7.67 -21.59 3.00
N GLU A 184 8.68 -20.89 3.54
CA GLU A 184 9.90 -20.53 2.78
C GLU A 184 10.94 -21.65 2.73
N GLN A 185 10.69 -22.80 3.37
CA GLN A 185 11.58 -23.98 3.45
C GLN A 185 12.98 -23.60 3.97
N VAL A 186 13.02 -22.82 5.04
CA VAL A 186 14.24 -22.37 5.73
C VAL A 186 14.13 -22.58 7.23
N SER A 187 15.21 -22.35 7.99
CA SER A 187 15.14 -22.34 9.44
C SER A 187 14.52 -21.04 9.99
N GLN A 188 13.91 -21.12 11.18
CA GLN A 188 13.40 -19.93 11.88
C GLN A 188 14.53 -18.89 12.12
N SER A 189 15.76 -19.35 12.39
CA SER A 189 16.92 -18.46 12.51
C SER A 189 17.24 -17.72 11.20
N ALA A 190 17.04 -18.36 10.03
CA ALA A 190 17.22 -17.71 8.74
C ALA A 190 16.15 -16.64 8.49
N VAL A 191 14.89 -16.88 8.92
CA VAL A 191 13.82 -15.86 8.89
C VAL A 191 14.20 -14.66 9.75
N SER A 192 14.61 -14.89 11.01
CA SER A 192 15.04 -13.82 11.92
C SER A 192 16.21 -12.99 11.34
N GLN A 193 17.23 -13.67 10.78
CA GLN A 193 18.36 -13.00 10.14
C GLN A 193 17.93 -12.21 8.90
N SER A 194 16.99 -12.71 8.10
CA SER A 194 16.46 -12.02 6.93
C SER A 194 15.75 -10.73 7.33
N LEU A 195 14.89 -10.79 8.35
CA LEU A 195 14.20 -9.60 8.90
C LEU A 195 15.19 -8.52 9.35
N GLN A 196 16.25 -8.91 10.07
CA GLN A 196 17.27 -7.98 10.53
C GLN A 196 18.05 -7.36 9.39
N ARG A 197 18.58 -8.17 8.47
CA ARG A 197 19.46 -7.69 7.39
C ARG A 197 18.74 -6.83 6.36
N SER A 198 17.47 -7.12 6.09
CA SER A 198 16.65 -6.36 5.13
C SER A 198 16.08 -5.05 5.70
N GLY A 199 16.19 -4.83 7.02
CA GLY A 199 15.53 -3.72 7.68
C GLY A 199 14.02 -3.92 7.88
N ALA A 200 13.49 -5.12 7.60
CA ALA A 200 12.07 -5.44 7.75
C ALA A 200 11.59 -5.25 9.20
N VAL A 201 12.45 -5.51 10.20
CA VAL A 201 12.12 -5.25 11.62
C VAL A 201 11.72 -3.79 11.84
N ALA A 202 12.42 -2.84 11.22
CA ALA A 202 12.09 -1.42 11.35
C ALA A 202 10.75 -1.08 10.66
N VAL A 203 10.45 -1.72 9.52
CA VAL A 203 9.16 -1.54 8.82
C VAL A 203 8.01 -2.07 9.67
N VAL A 204 8.16 -3.28 10.26
CA VAL A 204 7.15 -3.88 11.13
C VAL A 204 6.95 -3.03 12.38
N GLY A 205 8.03 -2.68 13.11
CA GLY A 205 7.91 -1.88 14.32
C GLY A 205 7.29 -0.49 14.09
N ALA A 206 7.56 0.13 12.93
CA ALA A 206 6.92 1.40 12.58
C ALA A 206 5.42 1.22 12.26
N ALA A 207 5.03 0.11 11.62
CA ALA A 207 3.62 -0.20 11.37
C ALA A 207 2.86 -0.42 12.69
N GLU A 208 3.42 -1.20 13.62
CA GLU A 208 2.85 -1.44 14.96
C GLU A 208 2.65 -0.12 15.74
N LEU A 209 3.59 0.82 15.66
CA LEU A 209 3.47 2.13 16.32
C LEU A 209 2.36 3.00 15.71
N LEU A 210 2.08 2.86 14.42
CA LEU A 210 0.99 3.58 13.75
C LEU A 210 -0.37 2.95 14.06
N GLU A 211 -0.45 1.61 14.18
CA GLU A 211 -1.67 0.88 14.56
C GLU A 211 -2.08 1.08 16.02
N ALA A 212 -1.13 1.41 16.91
CA ALA A 212 -1.37 1.63 18.34
C ALA A 212 -1.95 3.02 18.69
N ARG A 213 -2.17 3.88 17.69
CA ARG A 213 -2.71 5.25 17.87
C ARG A 213 -4.20 5.31 17.67
#